data_d5dcf84bd1864e1b847efc27e1917c84
#
_entry.id   d5dcf84bd1864e1b847efc27e1917c84
#
_cell.length_a   1.000
_cell.length_b   1.000
_cell.length_c   1.000
_cell.angle_alpha   90.00
_cell.angle_beta   90.00
_cell.angle_gamma   90.00
#
_symmetry.space_group_name_H-M   'P 1'
#
loop_
_entity.id
_entity.type
_entity.pdbx_description
1 polymer ?
#
loop_
_entity_poly.entity_id
_entity_poly.type
_entity_poly.pdbx_seq_one_letter_code
_entity_poly.pdbx_strand_id
1 'polypeptide(L)'
;MVVDRRTYDTPHGPGRIVQRRADSPWAALVLTHSAGSGIEAHDLVALAARLPPLGINVALVELPWRTAGKRIAAAPSVLDASFRSLANHLRPRTPMFVGGRSTGARVACRTARGLGAIGVLALAFPLHPPGRSDASRVAELRGARLPTLVVQGERDAHGTPAEFPAGTNLVRIAEADHSFAVGARAGVSQQATTLAVVDAAYTWIAGSLGRGTTAHGTRL
;
A
#
# COMPACT_ATOMS: atom_id res chain seq x y z
N MET A 1 -10.97 -6.16 18.55
CA MET A 1 -9.84 -6.09 17.59
C MET A 1 -8.61 -5.55 18.33
N VAL A 2 -7.55 -6.36 18.45
CA VAL A 2 -6.32 -6.01 19.19
C VAL A 2 -5.40 -5.22 18.25
N VAL A 3 -4.93 -4.06 18.71
CA VAL A 3 -3.88 -3.28 18.05
C VAL A 3 -2.57 -3.54 18.77
N ASP A 4 -1.63 -4.19 18.10
CA ASP A 4 -0.27 -4.44 18.62
C ASP A 4 0.69 -3.43 17.98
N ARG A 5 1.44 -2.70 18.80
CA ARG A 5 2.41 -1.70 18.33
C ARG A 5 3.77 -2.04 18.93
N ARG A 6 4.75 -2.29 18.07
CA ARG A 6 6.11 -2.65 18.48
C ARG A 6 7.16 -1.91 17.67
N THR A 7 8.27 -1.60 18.33
CA THR A 7 9.47 -1.07 17.72
C THR A 7 10.49 -2.19 17.57
N TYR A 8 11.16 -2.23 16.42
CA TYR A 8 12.21 -3.20 16.13
C TYR A 8 13.44 -2.50 15.58
N ASP A 9 14.61 -2.99 15.94
CA ASP A 9 15.85 -2.50 15.38
C ASP A 9 16.03 -2.98 13.94
N THR A 10 16.58 -2.12 13.11
CA THR A 10 17.01 -2.45 11.75
C THR A 10 18.45 -1.98 11.55
N PRO A 11 19.13 -2.40 10.48
CA PRO A 11 20.50 -1.89 10.19
C PRO A 11 20.58 -0.37 10.03
N HIS A 12 19.44 0.33 9.92
CA HIS A 12 19.36 1.76 9.67
C HIS A 12 18.64 2.54 10.78
N GLY A 13 18.51 1.95 11.97
CA GLY A 13 17.84 2.50 13.13
C GLY A 13 16.49 1.84 13.41
N PRO A 14 15.82 2.23 14.51
CA PRO A 14 14.56 1.61 14.92
C PRO A 14 13.42 1.96 13.97
N GLY A 15 12.65 0.95 13.60
CA GLY A 15 11.39 1.10 12.86
C GLY A 15 10.22 0.58 13.69
N ARG A 16 9.01 0.91 13.29
CA ARG A 16 7.80 0.56 14.04
C ARG A 16 6.84 -0.26 13.19
N ILE A 17 6.20 -1.25 13.82
CA ILE A 17 5.14 -2.04 13.22
C ILE A 17 3.87 -1.85 14.06
N VAL A 18 2.77 -1.52 13.38
CA VAL A 18 1.43 -1.47 13.97
C VAL A 18 0.59 -2.54 13.30
N GLN A 19 0.22 -3.57 14.07
CA GLN A 19 -0.59 -4.69 13.58
C GLN A 19 -2.04 -4.57 14.01
N ARG A 20 -2.95 -4.89 13.10
CA ARG A 20 -4.36 -5.16 13.36
C ARG A 20 -4.69 -6.55 12.86
N ARG A 21 -5.14 -7.41 13.76
CA ARG A 21 -5.36 -8.82 13.48
C ARG A 21 -6.83 -9.11 13.27
N ALA A 22 -7.11 -9.97 12.28
CA ALA A 22 -8.39 -10.61 12.11
C ALA A 22 -8.56 -11.74 13.13
N ASP A 23 -9.79 -12.06 13.52
CA ASP A 23 -10.09 -13.18 14.41
C ASP A 23 -9.82 -14.53 13.72
N SER A 24 -10.15 -14.61 12.43
CA SER A 24 -9.90 -15.79 11.58
C SER A 24 -9.19 -15.38 10.29
N PRO A 25 -7.86 -15.17 10.32
CA PRO A 25 -7.15 -14.64 9.17
C PRO A 25 -6.94 -15.70 8.08
N TRP A 26 -7.23 -15.31 6.84
CA TRP A 26 -6.95 -16.10 5.64
C TRP A 26 -5.90 -15.45 4.72
N ALA A 27 -5.53 -14.19 4.97
CA ALA A 27 -4.44 -13.48 4.30
C ALA A 27 -3.77 -12.49 5.26
N ALA A 28 -2.60 -12.01 4.86
CA ALA A 28 -1.91 -10.91 5.51
C ALA A 28 -1.49 -9.84 4.48
N LEU A 29 -1.63 -8.57 4.84
CA LEU A 29 -1.20 -7.42 4.06
C LEU A 29 -0.22 -6.57 4.88
N VAL A 30 1.00 -6.40 4.36
CA VAL A 30 2.06 -5.59 4.98
C VAL A 30 2.25 -4.33 4.17
N LEU A 31 1.98 -3.17 4.76
CA LEU A 31 1.97 -1.88 4.08
C LEU A 31 3.03 -0.94 4.65
N THR A 32 3.68 -0.17 3.79
CA THR A 32 4.54 0.94 4.22
C THR A 32 4.10 2.26 3.58
N HIS A 33 4.62 3.36 4.12
CA HIS A 33 4.14 4.72 3.90
C HIS A 33 4.87 5.46 2.79
N SER A 34 4.36 6.64 2.45
CA SER A 34 4.97 7.55 1.48
C SER A 34 6.14 8.35 2.08
N ALA A 35 6.83 9.12 1.24
CA ALA A 35 7.83 10.10 1.71
C ALA A 35 7.17 11.31 2.41
N GLY A 36 5.99 11.72 1.96
CA GLY A 36 5.29 12.90 2.47
C GLY A 36 4.42 12.66 3.71
N SER A 37 4.01 11.41 3.97
CA SER A 37 3.18 11.04 5.12
C SER A 37 3.62 9.70 5.70
N GLY A 38 3.36 9.46 6.99
CA GLY A 38 3.65 8.21 7.67
C GLY A 38 2.51 7.20 7.54
N ILE A 39 2.48 6.27 8.49
CA ILE A 39 1.46 5.21 8.57
C ILE A 39 0.07 5.74 8.99
N GLU A 40 0.00 7.01 9.38
CA GLU A 40 -1.24 7.73 9.72
C GLU A 40 -2.01 8.22 8.50
N ALA A 41 -1.52 8.02 7.28
CA ALA A 41 -2.23 8.38 6.05
C ALA A 41 -3.61 7.72 6.01
N HIS A 42 -4.64 8.49 5.63
CA HIS A 42 -6.05 8.08 5.77
C HIS A 42 -6.40 6.78 5.04
N ASP A 43 -5.79 6.55 3.88
CA ASP A 43 -5.92 5.33 3.09
C ASP A 43 -5.31 4.12 3.81
N LEU A 44 -4.09 4.25 4.37
CA LEU A 44 -3.45 3.19 5.15
C LEU A 44 -4.21 2.88 6.44
N VAL A 45 -4.69 3.92 7.13
CA VAL A 45 -5.51 3.76 8.35
C VAL A 45 -6.82 3.07 8.03
N ALA A 46 -7.47 3.42 6.91
CA ALA A 46 -8.72 2.80 6.49
C ALA A 46 -8.54 1.32 6.14
N LEU A 47 -7.49 0.96 5.39
CA LEU A 47 -7.15 -0.43 5.11
C LEU A 47 -6.91 -1.23 6.41
N ALA A 48 -6.14 -0.65 7.34
CA ALA A 48 -5.85 -1.28 8.62
C ALA A 48 -7.08 -1.41 9.52
N ALA A 49 -8.09 -0.56 9.37
CA ALA A 49 -9.31 -0.63 10.16
C ALA A 49 -10.36 -1.60 9.57
N ARG A 50 -10.45 -1.65 8.22
CA ARG A 50 -11.57 -2.30 7.53
C ARG A 50 -11.26 -3.71 7.03
N LEU A 51 -10.01 -4.04 6.72
CA LEU A 51 -9.65 -5.38 6.23
C LEU A 51 -9.62 -6.48 7.31
N PRO A 52 -9.24 -6.23 8.57
CA PRO A 52 -9.24 -7.28 9.59
C PRO A 52 -10.61 -7.90 9.87
N PRO A 53 -11.73 -7.16 9.96
CA PRO A 53 -13.06 -7.76 10.05
C PRO A 53 -13.42 -8.68 8.88
N LEU A 54 -12.76 -8.50 7.74
CA LEU A 54 -12.92 -9.31 6.52
C LEU A 54 -11.92 -10.48 6.43
N GLY A 55 -11.16 -10.75 7.49
CA GLY A 55 -10.23 -11.88 7.58
C GLY A 55 -8.82 -11.61 7.03
N ILE A 56 -8.42 -10.36 6.84
CA ILE A 56 -7.07 -10.01 6.38
C ILE A 56 -6.30 -9.32 7.51
N ASN A 57 -5.25 -9.94 8.02
CA ASN A 57 -4.34 -9.27 8.95
C ASN A 57 -3.66 -8.09 8.25
N VAL A 58 -3.60 -6.93 8.89
CA VAL A 58 -2.90 -5.76 8.35
C VAL A 58 -1.77 -5.32 9.27
N ALA A 59 -0.59 -5.13 8.71
CA ALA A 59 0.56 -4.55 9.38
C ALA A 59 1.00 -3.27 8.67
N LEU A 60 1.02 -2.16 9.39
CA LEU A 60 1.57 -0.90 8.94
C LEU A 60 3.01 -0.78 9.43
N VAL A 61 3.94 -0.62 8.51
CA VAL A 61 5.39 -0.56 8.76
C VAL A 61 5.88 0.86 8.59
N GLU A 62 6.34 1.46 9.68
CA GLU A 62 6.96 2.79 9.67
C GLU A 62 8.48 2.64 9.65
N LEU A 63 9.10 3.22 8.64
CA LEU A 63 10.53 3.06 8.38
C LEU A 63 11.40 3.96 9.27
N PRO A 64 12.66 3.57 9.57
CA PRO A 64 13.54 4.25 10.53
C PRO A 64 13.72 5.75 10.31
N TRP A 65 13.82 6.19 9.07
CA TRP A 65 13.97 7.62 8.80
C TRP A 65 12.76 8.42 9.29
N ARG A 66 11.57 7.84 9.23
CA ARG A 66 10.34 8.50 9.69
C ARG A 66 10.20 8.45 11.21
N THR A 67 10.51 7.32 11.84
CA THR A 67 10.54 7.20 13.31
C THR A 67 11.57 8.15 13.93
N ALA A 68 12.67 8.44 13.22
CA ALA A 68 13.68 9.43 13.60
C ALA A 68 13.26 10.89 13.32
N GLY A 69 12.01 11.14 12.88
CA GLY A 69 11.50 12.50 12.60
C GLY A 69 12.10 13.19 11.37
N LYS A 70 12.83 12.47 10.52
CA LYS A 70 13.43 13.06 9.30
C LYS A 70 12.35 13.39 8.28
N ARG A 71 12.51 14.50 7.56
CA ARG A 71 11.58 14.96 6.53
C ARG A 71 11.88 14.38 5.14
N ILE A 72 13.13 14.00 4.89
CA ILE A 72 13.60 13.48 3.60
C ILE A 72 13.74 11.97 3.71
N ALA A 73 13.14 11.26 2.79
CA ALA A 73 13.25 9.80 2.72
C ALA A 73 14.70 9.38 2.45
N ALA A 74 15.10 8.27 3.06
CA ALA A 74 16.41 7.69 2.84
C ALA A 74 16.57 7.16 1.39
N ALA A 75 17.79 6.82 1.01
CA ALA A 75 18.08 6.22 -0.29
C ALA A 75 17.30 4.91 -0.50
N PRO A 76 16.94 4.55 -1.74
CA PRO A 76 16.14 3.35 -2.04
C PRO A 76 16.66 2.06 -1.40
N SER A 77 17.97 1.81 -1.42
CA SER A 77 18.59 0.63 -0.81
C SER A 77 18.38 0.58 0.71
N VAL A 78 18.44 1.72 1.39
CA VAL A 78 18.19 1.85 2.82
C VAL A 78 16.74 1.58 3.17
N LEU A 79 15.80 2.11 2.36
CA LEU A 79 14.37 1.86 2.53
C LEU A 79 14.05 0.37 2.36
N ASP A 80 14.61 -0.25 1.32
CA ASP A 80 14.39 -1.67 1.02
C ASP A 80 14.95 -2.59 2.11
N ALA A 81 16.17 -2.33 2.58
CA ALA A 81 16.77 -3.07 3.67
C ALA A 81 15.97 -2.96 4.97
N SER A 82 15.55 -1.73 5.32
CA SER A 82 14.74 -1.47 6.50
C SER A 82 13.36 -2.16 6.42
N PHE A 83 12.70 -2.09 5.27
CA PHE A 83 11.40 -2.73 5.09
C PHE A 83 11.50 -4.25 5.17
N ARG A 84 12.51 -4.87 4.52
CA ARG A 84 12.74 -6.31 4.64
C ARG A 84 13.02 -6.73 6.08
N SER A 85 13.88 -5.99 6.79
CA SER A 85 14.18 -6.27 8.21
C SER A 85 12.91 -6.28 9.05
N LEU A 86 12.07 -5.25 8.92
CA LEU A 86 10.82 -5.13 9.68
C LEU A 86 9.80 -6.20 9.28
N ALA A 87 9.58 -6.41 7.98
CA ALA A 87 8.61 -7.39 7.49
C ALA A 87 8.96 -8.82 7.90
N ASN A 88 10.24 -9.16 8.04
CA ASN A 88 10.68 -10.47 8.51
C ASN A 88 10.26 -10.79 9.96
N HIS A 89 9.93 -9.80 10.78
CA HIS A 89 9.39 -10.03 12.11
C HIS A 89 7.92 -10.48 12.11
N LEU A 90 7.22 -10.29 10.99
CA LEU A 90 5.77 -10.58 10.92
C LEU A 90 5.48 -12.07 10.72
N ARG A 91 6.21 -12.76 9.85
CA ARG A 91 6.11 -14.20 9.53
C ARG A 91 4.67 -14.75 9.58
N PRO A 92 3.73 -14.21 8.78
CA PRO A 92 2.35 -14.68 8.80
C PRO A 92 2.27 -16.13 8.36
N ARG A 93 1.33 -16.89 8.96
CA ARG A 93 1.04 -18.28 8.55
C ARG A 93 0.09 -18.36 7.36
N THR A 94 -0.41 -17.25 6.91
CA THR A 94 -1.34 -17.09 5.78
C THR A 94 -0.60 -16.51 4.58
N PRO A 95 -1.12 -16.66 3.36
CA PRO A 95 -0.58 -15.98 2.18
C PRO A 95 -0.36 -14.49 2.44
N MET A 96 0.81 -13.98 2.11
CA MET A 96 1.22 -12.60 2.39
C MET A 96 1.24 -11.78 1.11
N PHE A 97 0.61 -10.64 1.19
CA PHE A 97 0.74 -9.53 0.23
C PHE A 97 1.57 -8.43 0.87
N VAL A 98 2.35 -7.74 0.06
CA VAL A 98 3.04 -6.52 0.49
C VAL A 98 2.54 -5.34 -0.34
N GLY A 99 2.64 -4.15 0.21
CA GLY A 99 2.21 -2.98 -0.51
C GLY A 99 2.70 -1.71 0.16
N GLY A 100 2.20 -0.61 -0.32
CA GLY A 100 2.47 0.68 0.26
C GLY A 100 2.00 1.81 -0.62
N ARG A 101 2.16 3.02 -0.11
CA ARG A 101 1.75 4.23 -0.78
C ARG A 101 2.94 4.99 -1.35
N SER A 102 2.86 5.42 -2.61
CA SER A 102 3.87 6.25 -3.25
C SER A 102 5.28 5.64 -3.15
N THR A 103 6.21 6.25 -2.42
CA THR A 103 7.52 5.67 -2.14
C THR A 103 7.42 4.26 -1.56
N GLY A 104 6.44 4.00 -0.68
CA GLY A 104 6.18 2.67 -0.13
C GLY A 104 5.74 1.65 -1.18
N ALA A 105 4.99 2.05 -2.20
CA ALA A 105 4.63 1.18 -3.32
C ALA A 105 5.88 0.74 -4.10
N ARG A 106 6.82 1.65 -4.32
CA ARG A 106 8.12 1.35 -4.95
C ARG A 106 8.95 0.36 -4.12
N VAL A 107 9.04 0.59 -2.80
CA VAL A 107 9.70 -0.33 -1.86
C VAL A 107 9.06 -1.72 -1.95
N ALA A 108 7.73 -1.81 -1.92
CA ALA A 108 7.00 -3.06 -2.04
C ALA A 108 7.35 -3.79 -3.36
N CYS A 109 7.33 -3.10 -4.51
CA CYS A 109 7.70 -3.69 -5.80
C CYS A 109 9.11 -4.29 -5.80
N ARG A 110 10.09 -3.61 -5.19
CA ARG A 110 11.48 -4.09 -5.16
C ARG A 110 11.74 -5.20 -4.17
N THR A 111 10.91 -5.34 -3.12
CA THR A 111 11.19 -6.23 -1.99
C THR A 111 10.30 -7.46 -1.93
N ALA A 112 9.13 -7.43 -2.56
CA ALA A 112 8.07 -8.43 -2.45
C ALA A 112 8.55 -9.88 -2.63
N ARG A 113 9.28 -10.16 -3.71
CA ARG A 113 9.78 -11.51 -4.00
C ARG A 113 10.72 -12.03 -2.92
N GLY A 114 11.65 -11.19 -2.46
CA GLY A 114 12.60 -11.56 -1.40
C GLY A 114 11.93 -11.78 -0.04
N LEU A 115 10.73 -11.28 0.15
CA LEU A 115 9.91 -11.49 1.34
C LEU A 115 8.98 -12.71 1.23
N GLY A 116 8.93 -13.38 0.07
CA GLY A 116 7.99 -14.48 -0.17
C GLY A 116 6.54 -14.03 -0.29
N ALA A 117 6.29 -12.76 -0.65
CA ALA A 117 4.95 -12.27 -0.93
C ALA A 117 4.41 -12.90 -2.21
N ILE A 118 3.09 -13.08 -2.28
CA ILE A 118 2.40 -13.62 -3.46
C ILE A 118 1.80 -12.54 -4.36
N GLY A 119 1.80 -11.28 -3.92
CA GLY A 119 1.31 -10.15 -4.71
C GLY A 119 1.68 -8.81 -4.10
N VAL A 120 1.55 -7.74 -4.90
CA VAL A 120 1.89 -6.36 -4.53
C VAL A 120 0.67 -5.46 -4.67
N LEU A 121 0.34 -4.70 -3.62
CA LEU A 121 -0.63 -3.61 -3.64
C LEU A 121 0.09 -2.27 -3.75
N ALA A 122 0.09 -1.67 -4.93
CA ALA A 122 0.75 -0.41 -5.22
C ALA A 122 -0.27 0.75 -5.18
N LEU A 123 -0.31 1.47 -4.06
CA LEU A 123 -1.20 2.61 -3.85
C LEU A 123 -0.51 3.90 -4.32
N ALA A 124 -1.18 4.66 -5.20
CA ALA A 124 -0.65 5.89 -5.78
C ALA A 124 0.81 5.71 -6.22
N PHE A 125 1.05 4.74 -7.11
CA PHE A 125 2.41 4.45 -7.58
C PHE A 125 2.96 5.66 -8.36
N PRO A 126 4.08 6.25 -7.94
CA PRO A 126 4.62 7.43 -8.61
C PRO A 126 5.32 7.03 -9.90
N LEU A 127 4.56 6.93 -10.99
CA LEU A 127 5.05 6.50 -12.31
C LEU A 127 6.23 7.35 -12.80
N HIS A 128 6.22 8.63 -12.45
CA HIS A 128 7.30 9.59 -12.72
C HIS A 128 7.27 10.73 -11.66
N PRO A 129 8.31 11.56 -11.54
CA PRO A 129 8.19 12.82 -10.80
C PRO A 129 7.19 13.77 -11.49
N PRO A 130 6.49 14.64 -10.74
CA PRO A 130 5.59 15.61 -11.35
C PRO A 130 6.30 16.45 -12.42
N GLY A 131 5.66 16.60 -13.59
CA GLY A 131 6.21 17.34 -14.72
C GLY A 131 7.42 16.69 -15.40
N ARG A 132 7.78 15.45 -15.07
CA ARG A 132 8.93 14.72 -15.63
C ARG A 132 8.50 13.33 -16.12
N SER A 133 7.60 13.29 -17.11
CA SER A 133 7.12 12.03 -17.71
C SER A 133 8.23 11.21 -18.39
N ASP A 134 9.33 11.87 -18.79
CA ASP A 134 10.55 11.26 -19.30
C ASP A 134 11.26 10.36 -18.26
N ALA A 135 11.11 10.65 -16.98
CA ALA A 135 11.73 9.91 -15.87
C ALA A 135 10.84 8.75 -15.38
N SER A 136 10.43 7.87 -16.30
CA SER A 136 9.49 6.78 -16.00
C SER A 136 10.07 5.72 -15.04
N ARG A 137 9.23 5.26 -14.12
CA ARG A 137 9.51 4.17 -13.17
C ARG A 137 8.76 2.86 -13.49
N VAL A 138 8.27 2.73 -14.70
CA VAL A 138 7.60 1.49 -15.19
C VAL A 138 8.47 0.26 -14.99
N ALA A 139 9.78 0.38 -15.19
CA ALA A 139 10.71 -0.74 -14.98
C ALA A 139 10.69 -1.23 -13.52
N GLU A 140 10.54 -0.32 -12.55
CA GLU A 140 10.46 -0.65 -11.13
C GLU A 140 9.13 -1.36 -10.78
N LEU A 141 8.01 -0.90 -11.35
CA LEU A 141 6.71 -1.55 -11.23
C LEU A 141 6.74 -2.97 -11.79
N ARG A 142 7.23 -3.13 -13.03
CA ARG A 142 7.38 -4.43 -13.68
C ARG A 142 8.38 -5.35 -12.97
N GLY A 143 9.37 -4.76 -12.31
CA GLY A 143 10.39 -5.46 -11.54
C GLY A 143 9.85 -6.24 -10.35
N ALA A 144 8.63 -5.99 -9.91
CA ALA A 144 7.96 -6.77 -8.87
C ALA A 144 7.83 -8.25 -9.27
N ARG A 145 7.59 -8.54 -10.57
CA ARG A 145 7.43 -9.89 -11.14
C ARG A 145 6.48 -10.79 -10.33
N LEU A 146 5.45 -10.19 -9.79
CA LEU A 146 4.35 -10.80 -9.05
C LEU A 146 3.04 -10.16 -9.51
N PRO A 147 1.90 -10.82 -9.34
CA PRO A 147 0.62 -10.18 -9.49
C PRO A 147 0.61 -8.84 -8.72
N THR A 148 0.33 -7.76 -9.43
CA THR A 148 0.38 -6.41 -8.84
C THR A 148 -0.91 -5.68 -9.17
N LEU A 149 -1.60 -5.17 -8.15
CA LEU A 149 -2.68 -4.21 -8.32
C LEU A 149 -2.11 -2.80 -8.12
N VAL A 150 -2.33 -1.93 -9.09
CA VAL A 150 -2.15 -0.50 -8.95
C VAL A 150 -3.50 0.13 -8.62
N VAL A 151 -3.57 0.91 -7.54
CA VAL A 151 -4.72 1.76 -7.23
C VAL A 151 -4.27 3.20 -7.40
N GLN A 152 -4.85 3.92 -8.36
CA GLN A 152 -4.32 5.21 -8.80
C GLN A 152 -5.41 6.27 -8.88
N GLY A 153 -5.09 7.47 -8.34
CA GLY A 153 -5.97 8.63 -8.45
C GLY A 153 -6.04 9.16 -9.89
N GLU A 154 -7.22 9.54 -10.35
CA GLU A 154 -7.39 10.09 -11.72
C GLU A 154 -6.64 11.39 -11.95
N ARG A 155 -6.38 12.15 -10.88
CA ARG A 155 -5.70 13.46 -10.91
C ARG A 155 -4.30 13.40 -10.29
N ASP A 156 -3.70 12.21 -10.25
CA ASP A 156 -2.36 12.05 -9.69
C ASP A 156 -1.29 12.68 -10.59
N ALA A 157 -0.63 13.72 -10.11
CA ALA A 157 0.42 14.43 -10.83
C ALA A 157 1.72 13.60 -11.01
N HIS A 158 1.84 12.45 -10.34
CA HIS A 158 2.96 11.52 -10.51
C HIS A 158 2.66 10.42 -11.55
N GLY A 159 1.59 10.56 -12.30
CA GLY A 159 1.12 9.66 -13.33
C GLY A 159 -0.37 9.34 -13.16
N THR A 160 -1.18 9.79 -14.12
CA THR A 160 -2.61 9.46 -14.18
C THR A 160 -2.80 8.00 -14.61
N PRO A 161 -3.97 7.39 -14.37
CA PRO A 161 -4.26 6.03 -14.83
C PRO A 161 -4.00 5.78 -16.31
N ALA A 162 -4.22 6.79 -17.15
CA ALA A 162 -4.04 6.69 -18.60
C ALA A 162 -2.55 6.58 -19.05
N GLU A 163 -1.63 6.98 -18.19
CA GLU A 163 -0.19 6.96 -18.46
C GLU A 163 0.44 5.59 -18.15
N PHE A 164 -0.27 4.70 -17.47
CA PHE A 164 0.25 3.37 -17.18
C PHE A 164 0.24 2.49 -18.43
N PRO A 165 1.22 1.58 -18.58
CA PRO A 165 1.26 0.68 -19.71
C PRO A 165 -0.01 -0.16 -19.86
N ALA A 166 -0.37 -0.44 -21.11
CA ALA A 166 -1.46 -1.38 -21.40
C ALA A 166 -1.23 -2.73 -20.68
N GLY A 167 -2.31 -3.33 -20.20
CA GLY A 167 -2.25 -4.57 -19.43
C GLY A 167 -1.86 -4.42 -17.95
N THR A 168 -1.62 -3.19 -17.46
CA THR A 168 -1.48 -2.96 -16.02
C THR A 168 -2.81 -3.26 -15.33
N ASN A 169 -2.79 -4.16 -14.33
CA ASN A 169 -3.96 -4.36 -13.47
C ASN A 169 -4.14 -3.12 -12.58
N LEU A 170 -5.07 -2.26 -12.94
CA LEU A 170 -5.21 -0.93 -12.36
C LEU A 170 -6.67 -0.62 -12.03
N VAL A 171 -6.88 -0.12 -10.82
CA VAL A 171 -8.15 0.49 -10.39
C VAL A 171 -7.96 2.00 -10.28
N ARG A 172 -8.84 2.72 -10.96
CA ARG A 172 -8.92 4.17 -11.00
C ARG A 172 -9.75 4.69 -9.84
N ILE A 173 -9.26 5.68 -9.11
CA ILE A 173 -10.00 6.36 -8.05
C ILE A 173 -10.44 7.73 -8.56
N ALA A 174 -11.74 7.88 -8.75
CA ALA A 174 -12.34 9.07 -9.36
C ALA A 174 -11.94 10.36 -8.63
N GLU A 175 -11.58 11.38 -9.39
CA GLU A 175 -11.19 12.72 -8.95
C GLU A 175 -10.11 12.82 -7.88
N ALA A 176 -9.52 11.71 -7.47
CA ALA A 176 -8.50 11.67 -6.43
C ALA A 176 -7.12 12.10 -6.95
N ASP A 177 -6.39 12.80 -6.11
CA ASP A 177 -5.00 13.18 -6.33
C ASP A 177 -4.01 12.09 -5.86
N HIS A 178 -2.71 12.39 -5.83
CA HIS A 178 -1.65 11.51 -5.34
C HIS A 178 -1.83 11.09 -3.87
N SER A 179 -2.59 11.84 -3.11
CA SER A 179 -2.90 11.56 -1.71
C SER A 179 -4.23 10.83 -1.52
N PHE A 180 -4.90 10.45 -2.61
CA PHE A 180 -6.29 10.05 -2.61
C PHE A 180 -7.20 11.11 -1.97
N ALA A 181 -6.78 12.36 -1.97
CA ALA A 181 -7.62 13.47 -1.57
C ALA A 181 -8.45 13.95 -2.75
N VAL A 182 -9.65 14.40 -2.46
CA VAL A 182 -10.57 15.00 -3.43
C VAL A 182 -10.83 16.46 -3.09
N GLY A 183 -10.97 17.29 -4.12
CA GLY A 183 -11.25 18.70 -3.93
C GLY A 183 -12.65 18.96 -3.36
N ALA A 184 -12.84 20.11 -2.73
CA ALA A 184 -14.13 20.49 -2.13
C ALA A 184 -15.31 20.55 -3.14
N ARG A 185 -15.01 20.64 -4.45
CA ARG A 185 -15.99 20.66 -5.53
C ARG A 185 -16.08 19.34 -6.29
N ALA A 186 -15.43 18.28 -5.79
CA ALA A 186 -15.49 16.96 -6.42
C ALA A 186 -16.91 16.38 -6.34
N GLY A 187 -17.30 15.65 -7.36
CA GLY A 187 -18.58 14.92 -7.38
C GLY A 187 -18.61 13.71 -6.45
N VAL A 188 -17.47 13.39 -5.81
CA VAL A 188 -17.30 12.28 -4.87
C VAL A 188 -16.81 12.76 -3.52
N SER A 189 -17.26 12.13 -2.44
CA SER A 189 -16.80 12.46 -1.09
C SER A 189 -15.45 11.81 -0.77
N GLN A 190 -14.68 12.42 0.15
CA GLN A 190 -13.46 11.81 0.66
C GLN A 190 -13.69 10.42 1.27
N GLN A 191 -14.83 10.24 1.92
CA GLN A 191 -15.20 8.95 2.50
C GLN A 191 -15.42 7.89 1.41
N ALA A 192 -16.17 8.22 0.34
CA ALA A 192 -16.39 7.32 -0.79
C ALA A 192 -15.09 6.94 -1.48
N THR A 193 -14.21 7.92 -1.70
CA THR A 193 -12.85 7.71 -2.25
C THR A 193 -12.03 6.75 -1.41
N THR A 194 -12.02 6.95 -0.09
CA THR A 194 -11.29 6.09 0.84
C THR A 194 -11.86 4.65 0.85
N LEU A 195 -13.18 4.51 0.79
CA LEU A 195 -13.84 3.20 0.69
C LEU A 195 -13.49 2.49 -0.62
N ALA A 196 -13.47 3.20 -1.75
CA ALA A 196 -13.10 2.63 -3.04
C ALA A 196 -11.67 2.05 -3.03
N VAL A 197 -10.73 2.68 -2.34
CA VAL A 197 -9.37 2.13 -2.14
C VAL A 197 -9.41 0.83 -1.35
N VAL A 198 -10.19 0.76 -0.28
CA VAL A 198 -10.34 -0.45 0.55
C VAL A 198 -11.00 -1.57 -0.24
N ASP A 199 -12.07 -1.28 -0.97
CA ASP A 199 -12.81 -2.25 -1.76
C ASP A 199 -11.95 -2.83 -2.90
N ALA A 200 -11.17 -1.99 -3.58
CA ALA A 200 -10.22 -2.42 -4.59
C ALA A 200 -9.18 -3.40 -4.02
N ALA A 201 -8.60 -3.06 -2.87
CA ALA A 201 -7.62 -3.90 -2.20
C ALA A 201 -8.23 -5.24 -1.76
N TYR A 202 -9.41 -5.22 -1.13
CA TYR A 202 -10.11 -6.42 -0.68
C TYR A 202 -10.46 -7.35 -1.84
N THR A 203 -11.11 -6.81 -2.86
CA THR A 203 -11.56 -7.56 -4.04
C THR A 203 -10.39 -8.24 -4.73
N TRP A 204 -9.29 -7.52 -4.90
CA TRP A 204 -8.11 -8.07 -5.54
C TRP A 204 -7.42 -9.16 -4.69
N ILE A 205 -7.24 -8.95 -3.39
CA ILE A 205 -6.65 -9.95 -2.48
C ILE A 205 -7.52 -11.21 -2.44
N ALA A 206 -8.83 -11.06 -2.30
CA ALA A 206 -9.77 -12.18 -2.28
C ALA A 206 -9.76 -12.94 -3.61
N GLY A 207 -9.84 -12.23 -4.73
CA GLY A 207 -9.80 -12.83 -6.07
C GLY A 207 -8.48 -13.56 -6.36
N SER A 208 -7.35 -13.04 -5.88
CA SER A 208 -6.02 -13.67 -6.02
C SER A 208 -5.91 -15.02 -5.29
N LEU A 209 -6.79 -15.26 -4.31
CA LEU A 209 -6.86 -16.52 -3.54
C LEU A 209 -8.08 -17.37 -3.88
N GLY A 210 -8.78 -17.06 -4.99
CA GLY A 210 -9.96 -17.79 -5.43
C GLY A 210 -11.17 -17.66 -4.48
N ARG A 211 -11.19 -16.63 -3.63
CA ARG A 211 -12.32 -16.37 -2.72
C ARG A 211 -13.34 -15.52 -3.44
N GLY A 212 -14.58 -15.99 -3.51
CA GLY A 212 -15.68 -15.20 -4.05
C GLY A 212 -15.85 -13.90 -3.25
N THR A 213 -15.89 -12.79 -3.95
CA THR A 213 -16.26 -11.49 -3.35
C THR A 213 -17.78 -11.44 -3.30
N THR A 214 -18.39 -11.82 -2.17
CA THR A 214 -19.75 -11.37 -1.91
C THR A 214 -19.69 -9.85 -1.79
N ALA A 215 -20.30 -9.16 -2.76
CA ALA A 215 -20.52 -7.73 -2.65
C ALA A 215 -21.22 -7.47 -1.31
N HIS A 216 -20.49 -6.91 -0.36
CA HIS A 216 -21.11 -6.43 0.87
C HIS A 216 -21.88 -5.17 0.48
N GLY A 217 -23.13 -5.42 0.06
CA GLY A 217 -24.10 -4.36 -0.13
C GLY A 217 -24.10 -3.50 1.13
N THR A 218 -23.88 -2.23 0.91
CA THR A 218 -24.03 -1.12 1.84
C THR A 218 -25.31 -1.33 2.67
N ARG A 219 -25.18 -1.81 3.89
CA ARG A 219 -26.19 -1.50 4.90
C ARG A 219 -25.69 -0.27 5.62
N LEU A 220 -26.42 0.81 5.37
CA LEU A 220 -26.35 2.10 6.04
C LEU A 220 -26.53 1.96 7.54
#